data_255e11ae8e2e1d12bb554675bc088715
#
_entry.id   255e11ae8e2e1d12bb554675bc088715
#
_cell.length_a   1.000
_cell.length_b   1.000
_cell.length_c   1.000
_cell.angle_alpha   90.00
_cell.angle_beta   90.00
_cell.angle_gamma   90.00
#
_symmetry.space_group_name_H-M   'P 1'
#
loop_
_entity.id
_entity.type
_entity.pdbx_description
1 polymer ?
#
loop_
_entity_poly.entity_id
_entity_poly.type
_entity_poly.pdbx_seq_one_letter_code
_entity_poly.pdbx_strand_id
1 'polypeptide(L)'
;MARTAPAAMAVGLLFIEAALIVSDRLPSAIDRHVASRVLLRRQEAGLTQQMVAETLGITFQQFQKYEGAINRISAGMLYQLSLTLNVPVQYFFEGLSGRRKKPR
;
A
#
# COMPACT_ATOMS: atom_id res chain seq x y z
N MET A 1 -10.77 -16.91 -30.03
CA MET A 1 -10.63 -16.61 -29.44
C MET A 1 -11.36 -15.78 -28.90
N ALA A 2 -11.67 -16.00 -28.39
CA ALA A 2 -12.56 -15.32 -27.81
C ALA A 2 -12.19 -14.03 -27.41
N ARG A 3 -11.19 -13.89 -27.26
CA ARG A 3 -10.84 -12.84 -26.88
C ARG A 3 -11.05 -11.91 -27.72
N THR A 4 -11.53 -12.16 -28.58
CA THR A 4 -11.59 -11.26 -29.47
C THR A 4 -12.81 -10.58 -29.40
N ALA A 5 -13.44 -10.46 -28.45
CA ALA A 5 -14.63 -9.78 -28.40
C ALA A 5 -14.60 -8.71 -29.41
N PRO A 6 -15.67 -8.25 -29.81
CA PRO A 6 -15.76 -7.19 -30.77
C PRO A 6 -14.94 -6.04 -30.27
N ALA A 7 -14.16 -5.50 -31.10
CA ALA A 7 -13.30 -4.42 -30.74
C ALA A 7 -14.03 -3.29 -30.07
N ALA A 8 -15.15 -2.91 -30.60
CA ALA A 8 -15.86 -1.80 -30.03
C ALA A 8 -16.27 -2.06 -28.62
N MET A 9 -16.75 -3.25 -28.38
CA MET A 9 -17.20 -3.57 -27.11
C MET A 9 -16.01 -3.66 -26.21
N ALA A 10 -14.94 -4.19 -26.71
CA ALA A 10 -13.74 -4.35 -25.94
C ALA A 10 -13.21 -2.98 -25.53
N VAL A 11 -13.29 -2.02 -26.40
CA VAL A 11 -12.79 -0.70 -26.08
C VAL A 11 -13.61 -0.07 -24.95
N GLY A 12 -14.91 -0.22 -25.02
CA GLY A 12 -15.75 0.32 -23.98
C GLY A 12 -15.47 -0.32 -22.65
N LEU A 13 -15.32 -1.63 -22.66
CA LEU A 13 -15.05 -2.32 -21.43
C LEU A 13 -13.70 -1.94 -20.93
N LEU A 14 -12.74 -1.76 -21.80
CA LEU A 14 -11.41 -1.41 -21.41
C LEU A 14 -11.39 -0.08 -20.72
N PHE A 15 -12.17 0.86 -21.19
CA PHE A 15 -12.21 2.13 -20.56
C PHE A 15 -12.73 2.00 -19.15
N ILE A 16 -13.79 1.27 -18.94
CA ILE A 16 -14.36 1.10 -17.62
C ILE A 16 -13.39 0.36 -16.75
N GLU A 17 -12.79 -0.70 -17.29
CA GLU A 17 -11.85 -1.47 -16.51
C GLU A 17 -10.61 -0.67 -16.19
N ALA A 18 -10.16 0.14 -17.11
CA ALA A 18 -8.98 0.94 -16.87
C ALA A 18 -9.23 1.94 -15.77
N ALA A 19 -10.43 2.52 -15.76
CA ALA A 19 -10.76 3.47 -14.72
C ALA A 19 -10.79 2.78 -13.37
N LEU A 20 -11.34 1.58 -13.31
CA LEU A 20 -11.38 0.85 -12.06
C LEU A 20 -9.98 0.45 -11.63
N ILE A 21 -9.16 0.04 -12.57
CA ILE A 21 -7.81 -0.35 -12.25
C ILE A 21 -7.01 0.83 -11.73
N VAL A 22 -7.16 1.98 -12.35
CA VAL A 22 -6.46 3.16 -11.91
C VAL A 22 -6.92 3.52 -10.51
N SER A 23 -8.22 3.44 -10.27
CA SER A 23 -8.75 3.75 -8.98
C SER A 23 -8.20 2.78 -7.95
N ASP A 24 -8.08 1.51 -8.34
CA ASP A 24 -7.57 0.50 -7.46
C ASP A 24 -6.10 0.69 -7.17
N ARG A 25 -5.37 1.31 -8.06
CA ARG A 25 -3.96 1.53 -7.86
C ARG A 25 -3.67 2.73 -6.99
N LEU A 26 -4.63 3.62 -6.86
CA LEU A 26 -4.41 4.79 -6.04
C LEU A 26 -4.53 4.41 -4.57
N PRO A 27 -3.68 4.96 -3.74
CA PRO A 27 -3.75 4.64 -2.33
C PRO A 27 -5.09 5.02 -1.75
N SER A 28 -5.64 4.15 -0.94
CA SER A 28 -6.92 4.36 -0.30
C SER A 28 -6.73 4.91 1.10
N ALA A 29 -7.82 5.11 1.80
CA ALA A 29 -7.73 5.55 3.19
C ALA A 29 -7.00 4.53 4.04
N ILE A 30 -7.16 3.24 3.72
CA ILE A 30 -6.46 2.20 4.44
C ILE A 30 -4.97 2.30 4.17
N ASP A 31 -4.60 2.54 2.91
CA ASP A 31 -3.19 2.68 2.57
C ASP A 31 -2.57 3.87 3.28
N ARG A 32 -3.31 4.97 3.38
CA ARG A 32 -2.81 6.15 4.08
C ARG A 32 -2.64 5.86 5.57
N HIS A 33 -3.55 5.08 6.12
CA HIS A 33 -3.44 4.71 7.53
C HIS A 33 -2.19 3.86 7.75
N VAL A 34 -1.97 2.88 6.89
CA VAL A 34 -0.80 2.02 7.00
C VAL A 34 0.46 2.85 6.90
N ALA A 35 0.50 3.79 5.95
CA ALA A 35 1.67 4.65 5.80
C ALA A 35 1.93 5.46 7.06
N SER A 36 0.88 5.95 7.69
CA SER A 36 1.03 6.73 8.91
C SER A 36 1.58 5.87 10.06
N ARG A 37 1.21 4.60 10.08
CA ARG A 37 1.71 3.70 11.12
C ARG A 37 3.17 3.36 10.87
N VAL A 38 3.57 3.28 9.60
CA VAL A 38 4.97 3.06 9.27
C VAL A 38 5.79 4.25 9.77
N LEU A 39 5.31 5.45 9.50
CA LEU A 39 6.00 6.66 9.92
C LEU A 39 6.11 6.71 11.44
N LEU A 40 5.02 6.46 12.12
CA LEU A 40 5.00 6.51 13.57
C LEU A 40 6.01 5.52 14.16
N ARG A 41 5.96 4.28 13.68
CA ARG A 41 6.85 3.28 14.24
C ARG A 41 8.31 3.59 13.93
N ARG A 42 8.57 4.10 12.73
CA ARG A 42 9.94 4.46 12.38
C ARG A 42 10.47 5.51 13.36
N GLN A 43 9.65 6.51 13.65
CA GLN A 43 10.08 7.56 14.56
C GLN A 43 10.26 7.05 15.98
N GLU A 44 9.35 6.17 16.41
CA GLU A 44 9.47 5.57 17.74
C GLU A 44 10.75 4.76 17.86
N ALA A 45 11.15 4.12 16.77
CA ALA A 45 12.34 3.31 16.78
C ALA A 45 13.62 4.14 16.61
N GLY A 46 13.48 5.43 16.40
CA GLY A 46 14.64 6.31 16.27
C GLY A 46 15.37 6.15 14.95
N LEU A 47 14.65 5.66 13.91
CA LEU A 47 15.29 5.44 12.63
C LEU A 47 14.97 6.55 11.65
N THR A 48 15.93 6.86 10.79
CA THR A 48 15.68 7.85 9.76
C THR A 48 15.12 7.16 8.54
N GLN A 49 14.53 7.93 7.65
CA GLN A 49 14.03 7.37 6.39
C GLN A 49 15.16 6.72 5.60
N GLN A 50 16.33 7.32 5.63
CA GLN A 50 17.47 6.79 4.91
C GLN A 50 17.86 5.41 5.47
N MET A 51 17.90 5.28 6.77
CA MET A 51 18.27 4.03 7.40
C MET A 51 17.30 2.92 7.02
N VAL A 52 16.01 3.20 7.04
CA VAL A 52 15.03 2.20 6.70
C VAL A 52 15.13 1.84 5.21
N ALA A 53 15.30 2.85 4.37
CA ALA A 53 15.42 2.59 2.93
C ALA A 53 16.61 1.68 2.65
N GLU A 54 17.72 1.94 3.30
CA GLU A 54 18.92 1.11 3.11
C GLU A 54 18.68 -0.31 3.57
N THR A 55 18.03 -0.49 4.69
CA THR A 55 17.74 -1.81 5.20
C THR A 55 16.82 -2.57 4.24
N LEU A 56 15.87 -1.87 3.64
CA LEU A 56 14.94 -2.50 2.74
C LEU A 56 15.52 -2.69 1.33
N GLY A 57 16.66 -2.08 1.05
CA GLY A 57 17.24 -2.17 -0.27
C GLY A 57 16.52 -1.35 -1.32
N ILE A 58 15.90 -0.26 -0.92
CA ILE A 58 15.20 0.61 -1.87
C ILE A 58 15.77 2.00 -1.75
N THR A 59 15.39 2.86 -2.69
CA THR A 59 15.91 4.22 -2.66
C THR A 59 15.21 5.02 -1.58
N PHE A 60 15.86 6.06 -1.13
CA PHE A 60 15.30 6.98 -0.17
C PHE A 60 14.01 7.58 -0.71
N GLN A 61 14.02 7.95 -2.00
CA GLN A 61 12.84 8.54 -2.62
C GLN A 61 11.67 7.57 -2.64
N GLN A 62 11.95 6.29 -2.89
CA GLN A 62 10.88 5.31 -2.90
C GLN A 62 10.28 5.15 -1.51
N PHE A 63 11.13 5.14 -0.50
CA PHE A 63 10.62 5.01 0.86
C PHE A 63 9.79 6.24 1.24
N GLN A 64 10.20 7.43 0.80
CA GLN A 64 9.41 8.62 1.06
C GLN A 64 8.04 8.51 0.43
N LYS A 65 7.95 7.89 -0.74
CA LYS A 65 6.66 7.73 -1.40
C LYS A 65 5.79 6.76 -0.64
N TYR A 66 6.38 5.77 0.00
CA TYR A 66 5.61 4.85 0.83
C TYR A 66 5.07 5.59 2.06
N GLU A 67 5.92 6.31 2.76
CA GLU A 67 5.48 7.00 3.97
C GLU A 67 4.50 8.12 3.67
N GLY A 68 4.60 8.70 2.50
CA GLY A 68 3.68 9.77 2.12
C GLY A 68 2.41 9.25 1.49
N ALA A 69 2.25 7.93 1.43
CA ALA A 69 1.09 7.30 0.81
C ALA A 69 0.92 7.72 -0.64
N ILE A 70 2.03 7.98 -1.33
CA ILE A 70 1.98 8.27 -2.75
C ILE A 70 1.93 6.95 -3.50
N ASN A 71 2.67 5.97 -3.00
CA ASN A 71 2.63 4.64 -3.57
C ASN A 71 2.13 3.68 -2.51
N ARG A 72 1.36 2.71 -2.95
CA ARG A 72 0.82 1.70 -2.07
C ARG A 72 1.94 0.75 -1.67
N ILE A 73 1.94 0.30 -0.45
CA ILE A 73 2.95 -0.64 0.04
C ILE A 73 2.43 -2.04 -0.23
N SER A 74 3.21 -2.83 -0.95
CA SER A 74 2.81 -4.20 -1.25
C SER A 74 2.83 -5.04 0.01
N ALA A 75 2.14 -6.18 -0.03
CA ALA A 75 2.14 -7.07 1.10
C ALA A 75 3.55 -7.53 1.44
N GLY A 76 4.35 -7.80 0.42
CA GLY A 76 5.73 -8.23 0.66
C GLY A 76 6.55 -7.15 1.32
N MET A 77 6.40 -5.92 0.86
CA MET A 77 7.14 -4.82 1.46
C MET A 77 6.67 -4.56 2.88
N LEU A 78 5.36 -4.74 3.13
CA LEU A 78 4.84 -4.55 4.46
C LEU A 78 5.43 -5.58 5.42
N TYR A 79 5.62 -6.81 4.94
CA TYR A 79 6.24 -7.83 5.76
C TYR A 79 7.69 -7.44 6.07
N GLN A 80 8.41 -6.94 5.07
CA GLN A 80 9.78 -6.50 5.29
C GLN A 80 9.83 -5.36 6.30
N LEU A 81 8.88 -4.45 6.22
CA LEU A 81 8.81 -3.35 7.16
C LEU A 81 8.53 -3.85 8.57
N SER A 82 7.71 -4.88 8.71
CA SER A 82 7.43 -5.40 10.03
C SER A 82 8.71 -5.96 10.67
N LEU A 83 9.55 -6.59 9.88
CA LEU A 83 10.80 -7.10 10.39
C LEU A 83 11.77 -5.96 10.71
N THR A 84 11.88 -5.00 9.82
CA THR A 84 12.79 -3.88 10.00
C THR A 84 12.42 -3.03 11.21
N LEU A 85 11.12 -2.83 11.39
CA LEU A 85 10.65 -1.98 12.48
C LEU A 85 10.31 -2.76 13.74
N ASN A 86 10.49 -4.07 13.66
CA ASN A 86 10.28 -4.95 14.80
C ASN A 86 8.89 -4.85 15.40
N VAL A 87 7.89 -4.98 14.56
CA VAL A 87 6.50 -5.03 15.00
C VAL A 87 5.80 -6.09 14.14
N PRO A 88 4.72 -6.66 14.63
CA PRO A 88 3.99 -7.61 13.81
C PRO A 88 3.24 -6.82 12.73
N VAL A 89 2.91 -7.49 11.65
CA VAL A 89 2.21 -6.83 10.54
C VAL A 89 0.91 -6.19 11.01
N GLN A 90 0.23 -6.78 11.98
CA GLN A 90 -1.02 -6.23 12.48
C GLN A 90 -0.86 -4.81 13.03
N TYR A 91 0.34 -4.48 13.49
CA TYR A 91 0.59 -3.15 14.02
C TYR A 91 0.19 -2.07 13.03
N PHE A 92 0.45 -2.31 11.74
CA PHE A 92 0.20 -1.29 10.75
C PHE A 92 -1.29 -1.06 10.49
N PHE A 93 -2.12 -1.96 10.98
CA PHE A 93 -3.55 -1.83 10.77
C PHE A 93 -4.30 -1.43 12.04
N GLU A 94 -3.58 -1.29 13.15
CA GLU A 94 -4.24 -0.90 14.39
C GLU A 94 -4.80 0.49 14.27
N GLY A 95 -5.95 0.68 14.79
CA GLY A 95 -6.59 1.97 14.76
C GLY A 95 -7.48 2.21 13.56
N LEU A 96 -7.55 1.22 12.64
CA LEU A 96 -8.44 1.39 11.52
C LEU A 96 -9.85 1.34 12.02
N SER A 97 -10.66 2.26 11.57
CA SER A 97 -12.02 2.29 12.03
C SER A 97 -12.97 1.56 11.12
N GLY A 98 -12.42 0.84 10.20
CA GLY A 98 -13.30 0.14 9.31
C GLY A 98 -14.10 -0.84 10.09
N ARG A 99 -15.27 -1.12 9.64
CA ARG A 99 -15.97 -1.94 10.28
C ARG A 99 -16.27 -3.11 9.71
N ARG A 100 -16.01 -4.15 10.11
CA ARG A 100 -16.35 -5.32 9.68
C ARG A 100 -17.50 -5.68 10.45
N LYS A 101 -18.41 -6.22 9.91
CA LYS A 101 -19.53 -6.60 10.57
C LYS A 101 -19.16 -7.62 11.53
N LYS A 102 -19.46 -7.53 12.69
CA LYS A 102 -19.19 -8.45 13.61
C LYS A 102 -19.91 -9.68 13.39
N PRO A 103 -19.36 -10.74 13.48
CA PRO A 103 -20.01 -12.01 13.25
C PRO A 103 -20.90 -12.16 14.42
N ARG A 104 -21.92 -12.71 14.24
CA ARG A 104 -22.76 -12.82 15.29
C ARG A 104 -22.90 -14.05 15.67
#